data_bda9241b6fa4c80d71b840e7df1316af
#
_entry.id   bda9241b6fa4c80d71b840e7df1316af
#
_cell.length_a   1.000
_cell.length_b   1.000
_cell.length_c   1.000
_cell.angle_alpha   90.00
_cell.angle_beta   90.00
_cell.angle_gamma   90.00
#
_symmetry.space_group_name_H-M   'P 1'
#
loop_
_entity.id
_entity.type
_entity.pdbx_description
1 polymer ?
#
loop_
_entity_poly.entity_id
_entity_poly.type
_entity_poly.pdbx_seq_one_letter_code
_entity_poly.pdbx_strand_id
1 'polypeptide(L)'
;MNIKNIIPLLTFAALPMGAIAQDGLKSGLNKSDMDLTVQPGNDFYQYACGGWMKHNPLPAAYSRYGSFDMLAENNNQRINSILQELLNGTGYAKGSIEQKLSDFYKLAMDSTRRNNEGTAPIKPLLKEMDKATTVDKLRAVQLRHAIFGYGVPMRMGFGADEKNAAQNILNISQGGMALGQKEYYLDNDEATKTIREAYKKFIVRMFTICGYGKTADQAMTDIMKVETALAQASKSRTELRDVEANYNKMTMDLFEKNYPHLGVKQLMLAEGVK
;
A
#
# COMPACT_ATOMS: atom_id res chain seq x y z
N MET A 1 -27.93 47.65 -52.62
CA MET A 1 -27.95 46.23 -52.85
C MET A 1 -27.88 45.59 -51.48
N ASN A 2 -29.02 45.07 -51.00
CA ASN A 2 -29.22 44.58 -49.60
C ASN A 2 -28.59 43.18 -49.40
N ILE A 3 -27.71 43.05 -48.46
CA ILE A 3 -27.24 41.79 -47.97
C ILE A 3 -27.95 41.52 -46.64
N LYS A 4 -28.95 40.67 -46.71
CA LYS A 4 -29.69 40.17 -45.51
C LYS A 4 -28.81 39.23 -44.72
N ASN A 5 -28.58 39.56 -43.44
CA ASN A 5 -27.96 38.74 -42.44
C ASN A 5 -28.77 37.45 -42.19
N ILE A 6 -28.21 36.29 -42.48
CA ILE A 6 -28.72 35.01 -42.08
C ILE A 6 -27.96 34.65 -40.81
N ILE A 7 -28.62 34.78 -39.65
CA ILE A 7 -28.17 34.28 -38.38
C ILE A 7 -28.62 32.79 -38.31
N PRO A 8 -27.73 31.81 -38.23
CA PRO A 8 -28.17 30.45 -37.96
C PRO A 8 -28.60 30.36 -36.49
N LEU A 9 -29.87 30.08 -36.32
CA LEU A 9 -30.47 29.76 -35.02
C LEU A 9 -29.88 28.40 -34.55
N LEU A 10 -28.88 28.46 -33.64
CA LEU A 10 -28.41 27.28 -32.91
C LEU A 10 -29.53 26.87 -31.96
N THR A 11 -30.32 25.91 -32.37
CA THR A 11 -31.19 25.15 -31.48
C THR A 11 -30.34 24.33 -30.54
N PHE A 12 -30.15 24.84 -29.33
CA PHE A 12 -29.68 24.03 -28.20
C PHE A 12 -30.74 22.94 -27.95
N ALA A 13 -30.47 21.72 -28.41
CA ALA A 13 -31.19 20.55 -27.96
C ALA A 13 -30.83 20.39 -26.45
N ALA A 14 -31.73 20.85 -25.61
CA ALA A 14 -31.68 20.51 -24.19
C ALA A 14 -31.88 18.99 -24.10
N LEU A 15 -30.77 18.28 -24.00
CA LEU A 15 -30.80 16.91 -23.49
C LEU A 15 -31.49 16.97 -22.14
N PRO A 16 -32.52 16.14 -21.88
CA PRO A 16 -33.04 16.03 -20.54
C PRO A 16 -31.86 15.51 -19.71
N MET A 17 -31.25 16.37 -18.88
CA MET A 17 -30.55 15.92 -17.70
C MET A 17 -31.58 15.12 -16.94
N GLY A 18 -31.54 13.79 -17.11
CA GLY A 18 -32.26 12.89 -16.25
C GLY A 18 -31.92 13.34 -14.83
N ALA A 19 -32.89 13.90 -14.15
CA ALA A 19 -32.81 14.10 -12.73
C ALA A 19 -32.40 12.75 -12.18
N ILE A 20 -31.13 12.61 -11.80
CA ILE A 20 -30.73 11.61 -10.82
C ILE A 20 -31.61 11.97 -9.65
N ALA A 21 -32.69 11.20 -9.46
CA ALA A 21 -33.52 11.32 -8.30
C ALA A 21 -32.53 11.27 -7.13
N GLN A 22 -32.28 12.42 -6.50
CA GLN A 22 -31.71 12.44 -5.18
C GLN A 22 -32.71 11.65 -4.35
N ASP A 23 -32.43 10.36 -4.16
CA ASP A 23 -33.03 9.61 -3.06
C ASP A 23 -32.89 10.54 -1.86
N GLY A 24 -34.03 11.07 -1.39
CA GLY A 24 -34.04 12.14 -0.38
C GLY A 24 -33.05 11.78 0.70
N LEU A 25 -32.23 12.75 1.09
CA LEU A 25 -31.16 12.62 2.08
C LEU A 25 -31.65 11.70 3.20
N LYS A 26 -31.29 10.42 3.12
CA LYS A 26 -31.58 9.45 4.16
C LYS A 26 -30.84 9.96 5.39
N SER A 27 -31.54 10.08 6.50
CA SER A 27 -30.92 10.37 7.78
C SER A 27 -29.65 9.53 7.91
N GLY A 28 -28.52 10.15 8.27
CA GLY A 28 -27.29 9.40 8.54
C GLY A 28 -27.40 8.41 9.70
N LEU A 29 -28.56 8.43 10.40
CA LEU A 29 -28.91 7.50 11.47
C LEU A 29 -29.93 6.49 10.93
N ASN A 30 -29.51 5.24 10.92
CA ASN A 30 -30.38 4.10 10.58
C ASN A 30 -30.81 3.42 11.89
N LYS A 31 -32.10 3.46 12.19
CA LYS A 31 -32.62 2.86 13.44
C LYS A 31 -32.45 1.34 13.48
N SER A 32 -32.32 0.67 12.35
CA SER A 32 -32.06 -0.78 12.30
C SER A 32 -30.64 -1.14 12.78
N ASP A 33 -29.74 -0.17 12.81
CA ASP A 33 -28.38 -0.36 13.30
C ASP A 33 -28.28 -0.25 14.82
N MET A 34 -29.36 0.21 15.46
CA MET A 34 -29.45 0.38 16.92
C MET A 34 -30.04 -0.86 17.58
N ASP A 35 -29.66 -1.11 18.83
CA ASP A 35 -30.32 -2.07 19.72
C ASP A 35 -31.12 -1.29 20.78
N LEU A 36 -32.39 -1.07 20.48
CA LEU A 36 -33.31 -0.30 21.34
C LEU A 36 -33.70 -1.06 22.62
N THR A 37 -33.29 -2.32 22.78
CA THR A 37 -33.55 -3.08 24.03
C THR A 37 -32.53 -2.73 25.12
N VAL A 38 -31.42 -2.10 24.76
CA VAL A 38 -30.35 -1.69 25.66
C VAL A 38 -30.57 -0.23 26.11
N GLN A 39 -30.40 0.04 27.40
CA GLN A 39 -30.43 1.40 27.89
C GLN A 39 -29.14 2.15 27.55
N PRO A 40 -29.22 3.33 26.89
CA PRO A 40 -28.01 4.05 26.44
C PRO A 40 -27.08 4.47 27.58
N GLY A 41 -27.58 4.64 28.78
CA GLY A 41 -26.78 4.93 29.97
C GLY A 41 -26.00 3.75 30.51
N ASN A 42 -26.38 2.51 30.14
CA ASN A 42 -25.69 1.31 30.59
C ASN A 42 -24.61 0.86 29.58
N ASP A 43 -24.95 0.83 28.29
CA ASP A 43 -24.02 0.51 27.21
C ASP A 43 -24.41 1.27 25.94
N PHE A 44 -23.80 2.44 25.77
CA PHE A 44 -24.08 3.30 24.62
C PHE A 44 -23.62 2.68 23.30
N TYR A 45 -22.52 1.93 23.30
CA TYR A 45 -21.99 1.30 22.10
C TYR A 45 -22.96 0.21 21.59
N GLN A 46 -23.39 -0.67 22.48
CA GLN A 46 -24.38 -1.69 22.14
C GLN A 46 -25.72 -1.05 21.71
N TYR A 47 -26.17 -0.01 22.42
CA TYR A 47 -27.39 0.72 22.05
C TYR A 47 -27.29 1.29 20.62
N ALA A 48 -26.17 1.96 20.29
CA ALA A 48 -26.02 2.65 19.02
C ALA A 48 -25.69 1.73 17.83
N CYS A 49 -24.97 0.64 18.07
CA CYS A 49 -24.39 -0.22 17.00
C CYS A 49 -24.83 -1.69 17.07
N GLY A 50 -25.57 -2.10 18.09
CA GLY A 50 -25.89 -3.50 18.34
C GLY A 50 -26.71 -4.17 17.22
N GLY A 51 -27.63 -3.44 16.60
CA GLY A 51 -28.38 -3.89 15.45
C GLY A 51 -27.48 -4.12 14.24
N TRP A 52 -26.57 -3.16 13.98
CA TRP A 52 -25.59 -3.30 12.89
C TRP A 52 -24.71 -4.53 13.09
N MET A 53 -24.12 -4.73 14.28
CA MET A 53 -23.27 -5.88 14.60
C MET A 53 -24.01 -7.20 14.44
N LYS A 54 -25.27 -7.24 14.78
CA LYS A 54 -26.11 -8.44 14.62
C LYS A 54 -26.33 -8.80 13.16
N HIS A 55 -26.51 -7.80 12.27
CA HIS A 55 -26.73 -8.01 10.84
C HIS A 55 -25.41 -8.21 10.07
N ASN A 56 -24.28 -7.76 10.61
CA ASN A 56 -22.98 -7.82 9.98
C ASN A 56 -21.97 -8.55 10.88
N PRO A 57 -22.06 -9.87 11.04
CA PRO A 57 -21.13 -10.64 11.86
C PRO A 57 -19.72 -10.52 11.31
N LEU A 58 -18.71 -10.56 12.17
CA LEU A 58 -17.30 -10.48 11.79
C LEU A 58 -16.94 -11.62 10.82
N PRO A 59 -16.57 -11.32 9.56
CA PRO A 59 -16.16 -12.36 8.62
C PRO A 59 -14.82 -12.97 9.05
N ALA A 60 -14.60 -14.27 8.78
CA ALA A 60 -13.41 -15.00 9.20
C ALA A 60 -12.08 -14.43 8.68
N ALA A 61 -12.11 -13.66 7.60
CA ALA A 61 -10.94 -13.01 7.01
C ALA A 61 -10.53 -11.71 7.71
N TYR A 62 -11.34 -11.20 8.66
CA TYR A 62 -11.14 -9.92 9.29
C TYR A 62 -10.89 -10.07 10.80
N SER A 63 -9.95 -9.31 11.34
CA SER A 63 -9.77 -9.16 12.80
C SER A 63 -10.72 -8.13 13.41
N ARG A 64 -11.27 -7.25 12.58
CA ARG A 64 -12.31 -6.25 12.89
C ARG A 64 -13.12 -6.01 11.63
N TYR A 65 -14.38 -5.63 11.79
CA TYR A 65 -15.25 -5.30 10.65
C TYR A 65 -16.16 -4.14 11.01
N GLY A 66 -16.29 -3.18 10.13
CA GLY A 66 -17.10 -1.98 10.34
C GLY A 66 -17.60 -1.39 9.03
N SER A 67 -18.29 -0.26 9.11
CA SER A 67 -18.87 0.41 7.93
C SER A 67 -17.81 0.81 6.89
N PHE A 68 -16.60 1.16 7.31
CA PHE A 68 -15.50 1.46 6.38
C PHE A 68 -15.00 0.22 5.64
N ASP A 69 -14.95 -0.93 6.30
CA ASP A 69 -14.57 -2.19 5.65
C ASP A 69 -15.61 -2.59 4.61
N MET A 70 -16.90 -2.46 4.94
CA MET A 70 -18.01 -2.70 4.01
C MET A 70 -17.99 -1.73 2.81
N LEU A 71 -17.68 -0.44 3.04
CA LEU A 71 -17.52 0.52 1.96
C LEU A 71 -16.35 0.15 1.04
N ALA A 72 -15.23 -0.28 1.61
CA ALA A 72 -14.06 -0.74 0.85
C ALA A 72 -14.40 -1.98 0.00
N GLU A 73 -15.10 -2.96 0.56
CA GLU A 73 -15.57 -4.14 -0.18
C GLU A 73 -16.51 -3.77 -1.34
N ASN A 74 -17.51 -2.93 -1.06
CA ASN A 74 -18.44 -2.46 -2.09
C ASN A 74 -17.71 -1.69 -3.20
N ASN A 75 -16.72 -0.88 -2.86
CA ASN A 75 -15.88 -0.18 -3.84
C ASN A 75 -15.06 -1.15 -4.69
N ASN A 76 -14.43 -2.14 -4.06
CA ASN A 76 -13.69 -3.18 -4.76
C ASN A 76 -14.59 -4.00 -5.71
N GLN A 77 -15.82 -4.31 -5.29
CA GLN A 77 -16.80 -4.99 -6.15
C GLN A 77 -17.17 -4.15 -7.38
N ARG A 78 -17.40 -2.84 -7.19
CA ARG A 78 -17.68 -1.90 -8.30
C ARG A 78 -16.51 -1.80 -9.27
N ILE A 79 -15.29 -1.65 -8.75
CA ILE A 79 -14.06 -1.63 -9.57
C ILE A 79 -13.94 -2.93 -10.36
N ASN A 80 -14.15 -4.08 -9.69
CA ASN A 80 -14.09 -5.37 -10.37
C ASN A 80 -15.15 -5.49 -11.48
N SER A 81 -16.38 -5.02 -11.26
CA SER A 81 -17.40 -4.99 -12.29
C SER A 81 -16.98 -4.16 -13.51
N ILE A 82 -16.44 -2.96 -13.30
CA ILE A 82 -15.91 -2.11 -14.37
C ILE A 82 -14.79 -2.82 -15.14
N LEU A 83 -13.86 -3.46 -14.43
CA LEU A 83 -12.75 -4.19 -15.05
C LEU A 83 -13.24 -5.41 -15.85
N GLN A 84 -14.26 -6.12 -15.37
CA GLN A 84 -14.90 -7.22 -16.11
C GLN A 84 -15.61 -6.72 -17.37
N GLU A 85 -16.32 -5.60 -17.32
CA GLU A 85 -16.93 -4.99 -18.49
C GLU A 85 -15.86 -4.59 -19.52
N LEU A 86 -14.78 -3.97 -19.10
CA LEU A 86 -13.64 -3.63 -19.97
C LEU A 86 -12.96 -4.88 -20.55
N LEU A 87 -12.86 -5.96 -19.79
CA LEU A 87 -12.27 -7.21 -20.26
C LEU A 87 -13.10 -7.85 -21.38
N ASN A 88 -14.42 -7.78 -21.26
CA ASN A 88 -15.37 -8.36 -22.21
C ASN A 88 -15.65 -7.43 -23.41
N GLY A 89 -15.31 -6.15 -23.30
CA GLY A 89 -15.47 -5.18 -24.37
C GLY A 89 -14.43 -5.37 -25.49
N THR A 90 -14.79 -4.90 -26.68
CA THR A 90 -13.95 -4.98 -27.88
C THR A 90 -13.90 -3.64 -28.61
N GLY A 91 -12.93 -3.46 -29.51
CA GLY A 91 -12.89 -2.27 -30.38
C GLY A 91 -12.39 -0.99 -29.71
N TYR A 92 -11.72 -1.09 -28.60
CA TYR A 92 -11.11 0.09 -27.96
C TYR A 92 -10.05 0.75 -28.86
N ALA A 93 -10.06 2.08 -28.91
CA ALA A 93 -9.07 2.84 -29.64
C ALA A 93 -7.67 2.58 -29.09
N LYS A 94 -6.67 2.44 -29.98
CA LYS A 94 -5.28 2.22 -29.58
C LYS A 94 -4.78 3.35 -28.67
N GLY A 95 -4.29 2.98 -27.48
CA GLY A 95 -3.77 3.92 -26.49
C GLY A 95 -4.85 4.57 -25.61
N SER A 96 -6.14 4.23 -25.78
CA SER A 96 -7.19 4.68 -24.87
C SER A 96 -7.03 4.12 -23.45
N ILE A 97 -7.69 4.74 -22.49
CA ILE A 97 -7.68 4.28 -21.09
C ILE A 97 -8.33 2.89 -21.00
N GLU A 98 -9.42 2.68 -21.72
CA GLU A 98 -10.15 1.41 -21.75
C GLU A 98 -9.25 0.28 -22.26
N GLN A 99 -8.52 0.50 -23.37
CA GLN A 99 -7.56 -0.48 -23.88
C GLN A 99 -6.47 -0.81 -22.84
N LYS A 100 -5.86 0.23 -22.26
CA LYS A 100 -4.77 0.05 -21.28
C LYS A 100 -5.24 -0.72 -20.04
N LEU A 101 -6.42 -0.39 -19.52
CA LEU A 101 -6.98 -1.07 -18.36
C LEU A 101 -7.35 -2.52 -18.69
N SER A 102 -7.97 -2.77 -19.85
CA SER A 102 -8.31 -4.12 -20.31
C SER A 102 -7.05 -4.97 -20.47
N ASP A 103 -6.02 -4.48 -21.16
CA ASP A 103 -4.77 -5.21 -21.39
C ASP A 103 -4.02 -5.48 -20.09
N PHE A 104 -3.96 -4.47 -19.21
CA PHE A 104 -3.33 -4.62 -17.89
C PHE A 104 -4.06 -5.66 -17.02
N TYR A 105 -5.39 -5.60 -17.00
CA TYR A 105 -6.18 -6.54 -16.21
C TYR A 105 -6.09 -7.97 -16.77
N LYS A 106 -6.11 -8.15 -18.10
CA LYS A 106 -5.84 -9.44 -18.75
C LYS A 106 -4.51 -10.03 -18.31
N LEU A 107 -3.46 -9.22 -18.37
CA LEU A 107 -2.12 -9.64 -17.97
C LEU A 107 -2.04 -9.99 -16.48
N ALA A 108 -2.67 -9.19 -15.62
CA ALA A 108 -2.68 -9.41 -14.17
C ALA A 108 -3.42 -10.70 -13.79
N MET A 109 -4.48 -11.04 -14.53
CA MET A 109 -5.32 -12.23 -14.26
C MET A 109 -4.84 -13.50 -14.99
N ASP A 110 -3.82 -13.41 -15.86
CA ASP A 110 -3.26 -14.57 -16.56
C ASP A 110 -2.44 -15.44 -15.60
N SER A 111 -3.14 -16.25 -14.83
CA SER A 111 -2.53 -17.20 -13.89
C SER A 111 -1.74 -18.31 -14.61
N THR A 112 -2.16 -18.71 -15.82
CA THR A 112 -1.46 -19.72 -16.61
C THR A 112 -0.08 -19.22 -17.03
N ARG A 113 -0.01 -18.02 -17.58
CA ARG A 113 1.27 -17.38 -17.93
C ARG A 113 2.16 -17.23 -16.71
N ARG A 114 1.62 -16.67 -15.60
CA ARG A 114 2.37 -16.46 -14.36
C ARG A 114 2.92 -17.77 -13.78
N ASN A 115 2.15 -18.85 -13.82
CA ASN A 115 2.58 -20.16 -13.34
C ASN A 115 3.67 -20.76 -14.24
N ASN A 116 3.56 -20.58 -15.56
CA ASN A 116 4.57 -21.07 -16.52
C ASN A 116 5.88 -20.27 -16.42
N GLU A 117 5.81 -18.96 -16.25
CA GLU A 117 6.98 -18.10 -16.07
C GLU A 117 7.67 -18.35 -14.72
N GLY A 118 6.89 -18.65 -13.68
CA GLY A 118 7.38 -18.88 -12.31
C GLY A 118 8.29 -17.76 -11.83
N THR A 119 9.52 -18.07 -11.44
CA THR A 119 10.52 -17.10 -10.96
C THR A 119 11.41 -16.54 -12.07
N ALA A 120 11.20 -16.92 -13.33
CA ALA A 120 12.06 -16.49 -14.44
C ALA A 120 12.23 -14.95 -14.54
N PRO A 121 11.18 -14.13 -14.36
CA PRO A 121 11.30 -12.68 -14.47
C PRO A 121 12.22 -12.03 -13.42
N ILE A 122 12.32 -12.60 -12.21
CA ILE A 122 13.15 -12.05 -11.13
C ILE A 122 14.56 -12.64 -11.08
N LYS A 123 14.83 -13.71 -11.81
CA LYS A 123 16.17 -14.37 -11.82
C LYS A 123 17.33 -13.42 -12.16
N PRO A 124 17.21 -12.47 -13.11
CA PRO A 124 18.29 -11.52 -13.36
C PRO A 124 18.65 -10.69 -12.15
N LEU A 125 17.64 -10.17 -11.43
CA LEU A 125 17.81 -9.39 -10.19
C LEU A 125 18.45 -10.25 -9.09
N LEU A 126 17.96 -11.48 -8.88
CA LEU A 126 18.54 -12.39 -7.88
C LEU A 126 20.02 -12.68 -8.16
N LYS A 127 20.39 -12.95 -9.43
CA LYS A 127 21.79 -13.14 -9.82
C LYS A 127 22.65 -11.89 -9.60
N GLU A 128 22.10 -10.72 -9.73
CA GLU A 128 22.79 -9.47 -9.44
C GLU A 128 23.02 -9.30 -7.94
N MET A 129 21.99 -9.61 -7.12
CA MET A 129 22.09 -9.62 -5.68
C MET A 129 23.11 -10.63 -5.15
N ASP A 130 23.16 -11.84 -5.72
CA ASP A 130 24.14 -12.88 -5.35
C ASP A 130 25.60 -12.43 -5.52
N LYS A 131 25.86 -11.48 -6.42
CA LYS A 131 27.19 -10.89 -6.63
C LYS A 131 27.53 -9.77 -5.65
N ALA A 132 26.56 -9.28 -4.88
CA ALA A 132 26.71 -8.19 -3.94
C ALA A 132 27.29 -8.69 -2.60
N THR A 133 28.58 -9.04 -2.59
CA THR A 133 29.29 -9.59 -1.43
C THR A 133 29.85 -8.53 -0.48
N THR A 134 29.68 -7.24 -0.77
CA THR A 134 30.08 -6.11 0.05
C THR A 134 28.95 -5.09 0.14
N VAL A 135 29.00 -4.24 1.17
CA VAL A 135 27.99 -3.15 1.34
C VAL A 135 27.95 -2.23 0.13
N ASP A 136 29.09 -1.89 -0.46
CA ASP A 136 29.15 -1.01 -1.64
C ASP A 136 28.54 -1.66 -2.89
N LYS A 137 28.78 -2.96 -3.10
CA LYS A 137 28.12 -3.71 -4.20
C LYS A 137 26.62 -3.81 -3.97
N LEU A 138 26.16 -4.08 -2.74
CA LEU A 138 24.73 -4.10 -2.40
C LEU A 138 24.10 -2.74 -2.66
N ARG A 139 24.74 -1.66 -2.24
CA ARG A 139 24.29 -0.29 -2.50
C ARG A 139 24.19 -0.01 -4.01
N ALA A 140 25.16 -0.45 -4.79
CA ALA A 140 25.12 -0.29 -6.26
C ALA A 140 23.91 -1.02 -6.88
N VAL A 141 23.53 -2.21 -6.38
CA VAL A 141 22.28 -2.89 -6.78
C VAL A 141 21.05 -2.10 -6.35
N GLN A 142 21.02 -1.65 -5.12
CA GLN A 142 19.92 -0.83 -4.57
C GLN A 142 19.69 0.44 -5.41
N LEU A 143 20.77 1.17 -5.76
CA LEU A 143 20.69 2.38 -6.60
C LEU A 143 20.11 2.10 -7.99
N ARG A 144 20.50 0.99 -8.65
CA ARG A 144 19.95 0.62 -9.96
C ARG A 144 18.48 0.29 -9.92
N HIS A 145 17.99 -0.20 -8.79
CA HIS A 145 16.61 -0.64 -8.60
C HIS A 145 15.80 0.28 -7.68
N ALA A 146 16.33 1.45 -7.33
CA ALA A 146 15.68 2.42 -6.44
C ALA A 146 14.28 2.81 -6.91
N ILE A 147 14.12 3.07 -8.22
CA ILE A 147 12.83 3.42 -8.84
C ILE A 147 11.76 2.34 -8.66
N PHE A 148 12.14 1.09 -8.35
CA PHE A 148 11.24 -0.01 -8.07
C PHE A 148 11.01 -0.21 -6.56
N GLY A 149 11.59 0.63 -5.70
CA GLY A 149 11.47 0.54 -4.25
C GLY A 149 12.21 -0.64 -3.61
N TYR A 150 13.17 -1.25 -4.33
CA TYR A 150 13.88 -2.41 -3.79
C TYR A 150 14.98 -2.03 -2.81
N GLY A 151 14.95 -2.63 -1.63
CA GLY A 151 16.14 -2.92 -0.84
C GLY A 151 16.66 -1.86 0.09
N VAL A 152 15.92 -0.81 0.44
CA VAL A 152 16.37 0.13 1.48
C VAL A 152 15.72 -0.17 2.83
N PRO A 153 16.50 -0.23 3.93
CA PRO A 153 15.99 -0.54 5.27
C PRO A 153 15.29 0.67 5.93
N MET A 154 14.81 1.61 5.14
CA MET A 154 14.14 2.83 5.59
C MET A 154 13.02 3.20 4.62
N ARG A 155 12.11 4.03 5.07
CA ARG A 155 11.09 4.66 4.21
C ARG A 155 11.53 6.08 3.90
N MET A 156 11.42 6.46 2.65
CA MET A 156 11.71 7.81 2.17
C MET A 156 10.51 8.35 1.40
N GLY A 157 10.25 9.64 1.52
CA GLY A 157 9.21 10.31 0.77
C GLY A 157 9.30 11.83 0.93
N PHE A 158 8.81 12.55 -0.09
CA PHE A 158 8.70 14.00 0.00
C PHE A 158 7.34 14.37 0.60
N GLY A 159 7.35 15.31 1.52
CA GLY A 159 6.15 15.83 2.16
C GLY A 159 6.40 17.18 2.77
N ALA A 160 5.34 17.83 3.23
CA ALA A 160 5.45 19.10 3.92
C ALA A 160 6.32 18.95 5.17
N ASP A 161 7.14 19.96 5.43
CA ASP A 161 7.84 20.09 6.70
C ASP A 161 6.82 20.36 7.82
N GLU A 162 6.82 19.53 8.84
CA GLU A 162 5.87 19.61 9.96
C GLU A 162 5.92 20.93 10.73
N LYS A 163 7.06 21.64 10.69
CA LYS A 163 7.21 22.98 11.31
C LYS A 163 7.13 24.13 10.30
N ASN A 164 7.07 23.84 9.00
CA ASN A 164 6.89 24.83 7.95
C ASN A 164 6.20 24.22 6.72
N ALA A 165 4.89 24.09 6.78
CA ALA A 165 4.07 23.47 5.74
C ALA A 165 4.19 24.13 4.33
N ALA A 166 4.79 25.33 4.24
CA ALA A 166 5.06 25.98 2.95
C ALA A 166 6.26 25.36 2.20
N GLN A 167 7.01 24.47 2.84
CA GLN A 167 8.18 23.80 2.26
C GLN A 167 7.98 22.29 2.24
N ASN A 168 8.34 21.66 1.13
CA ASN A 168 8.48 20.21 1.07
C ASN A 168 9.91 19.82 1.39
N ILE A 169 10.06 18.78 2.19
CA ILE A 169 11.35 18.20 2.56
C ILE A 169 11.36 16.69 2.31
N LEU A 170 12.55 16.11 2.24
CA LEU A 170 12.69 14.66 2.30
C LEU A 170 12.45 14.18 3.73
N ASN A 171 11.46 13.33 3.90
CA ASN A 171 11.18 12.63 5.14
C ASN A 171 11.81 11.24 5.09
N ILE A 172 12.59 10.89 6.10
CA ILE A 172 13.19 9.56 6.26
C ILE A 172 12.68 8.97 7.55
N SER A 173 12.17 7.76 7.49
CA SER A 173 11.63 7.06 8.65
C SER A 173 12.07 5.60 8.70
N GLN A 174 11.95 5.00 9.87
CA GLN A 174 12.28 3.60 10.08
C GLN A 174 11.53 2.66 9.14
N GLY A 175 12.20 1.58 8.71
CA GLY A 175 11.67 0.57 7.79
C GLY A 175 12.48 -0.72 7.86
N GLY A 176 12.38 -1.56 6.81
CA GLY A 176 13.19 -2.77 6.69
C GLY A 176 12.71 -3.97 7.51
N MET A 177 11.56 -3.87 8.17
CA MET A 177 10.92 -4.97 8.88
C MET A 177 9.70 -5.46 8.10
N ALA A 178 9.72 -6.69 7.61
CA ALA A 178 8.64 -7.24 6.79
C ALA A 178 7.31 -7.40 7.56
N LEU A 179 7.36 -7.69 8.85
CA LEU A 179 6.18 -7.74 9.73
C LEU A 179 5.68 -6.34 10.16
N GLY A 180 6.41 -5.28 9.81
CA GLY A 180 5.99 -3.88 9.91
C GLY A 180 6.09 -3.25 11.29
N GLN A 181 6.14 -4.01 12.37
CA GLN A 181 6.17 -3.51 13.75
C GLN A 181 7.17 -4.29 14.59
N LYS A 182 7.88 -3.57 15.50
CA LYS A 182 8.89 -4.16 16.38
C LYS A 182 8.33 -5.25 17.30
N GLU A 183 7.09 -5.10 17.74
CA GLU A 183 6.42 -5.99 18.66
C GLU A 183 6.38 -7.43 18.10
N TYR A 184 6.17 -7.62 16.80
CA TYR A 184 6.17 -8.93 16.17
C TYR A 184 7.51 -9.69 16.29
N TYR A 185 8.62 -8.96 16.46
CA TYR A 185 9.95 -9.55 16.60
C TYR A 185 10.35 -9.74 18.06
N LEU A 186 9.86 -8.90 18.98
CA LEU A 186 10.37 -8.78 20.34
C LEU A 186 9.42 -9.37 21.41
N ASP A 187 8.10 -9.30 21.19
CA ASP A 187 7.13 -9.75 22.18
C ASP A 187 7.03 -11.28 22.22
N ASN A 188 6.66 -11.80 23.40
CA ASN A 188 6.67 -13.24 23.67
C ASN A 188 5.27 -13.82 23.96
N ASP A 189 4.20 -13.08 23.67
CA ASP A 189 2.85 -13.63 23.71
C ASP A 189 2.63 -14.67 22.61
N GLU A 190 1.65 -15.56 22.79
CA GLU A 190 1.43 -16.70 21.90
C GLU A 190 0.99 -16.28 20.49
N ALA A 191 0.23 -15.19 20.36
CA ALA A 191 -0.20 -14.70 19.05
C ALA A 191 1.00 -14.19 18.24
N THR A 192 1.87 -13.40 18.86
CA THR A 192 3.09 -12.87 18.24
C THR A 192 4.08 -13.98 17.88
N LYS A 193 4.26 -14.97 18.74
CA LYS A 193 5.07 -16.16 18.43
C LYS A 193 4.53 -16.91 17.21
N THR A 194 3.22 -17.11 17.14
CA THR A 194 2.57 -17.79 16.01
C THR A 194 2.82 -17.06 14.70
N ILE A 195 2.68 -15.74 14.69
CA ILE A 195 2.95 -14.90 13.50
C ILE A 195 4.44 -15.03 13.10
N ARG A 196 5.35 -14.94 14.05
CA ARG A 196 6.79 -15.04 13.81
C ARG A 196 7.19 -16.41 13.24
N GLU A 197 6.63 -17.50 13.74
CA GLU A 197 6.88 -18.84 13.19
C GLU A 197 6.28 -19.02 11.79
N ALA A 198 5.10 -18.45 11.52
CA ALA A 198 4.53 -18.44 10.19
C ALA A 198 5.42 -17.65 9.19
N TYR A 199 5.98 -16.53 9.63
CA TYR A 199 6.90 -15.71 8.82
C TYR A 199 8.20 -16.46 8.51
N LYS A 200 8.80 -17.14 9.47
CA LYS A 200 9.98 -17.99 9.23
C LYS A 200 9.71 -19.05 8.15
N LYS A 201 8.59 -19.75 8.25
CA LYS A 201 8.17 -20.72 7.23
C LYS A 201 7.95 -20.09 5.86
N PHE A 202 7.39 -18.88 5.82
CA PHE A 202 7.23 -18.12 4.60
C PHE A 202 8.58 -17.80 3.94
N ILE A 203 9.58 -17.31 4.70
CA ILE A 203 10.92 -17.03 4.19
C ILE A 203 11.52 -18.29 3.56
N VAL A 204 11.55 -19.41 4.27
CA VAL A 204 12.09 -20.68 3.78
C VAL A 204 11.40 -21.09 2.47
N ARG A 205 10.07 -21.01 2.44
CA ARG A 205 9.29 -21.33 1.23
C ARG A 205 9.66 -20.43 0.05
N MET A 206 9.77 -19.11 0.26
CA MET A 206 10.10 -18.15 -0.81
C MET A 206 11.51 -18.41 -1.36
N PHE A 207 12.50 -18.61 -0.51
CA PHE A 207 13.85 -18.96 -0.94
C PHE A 207 13.89 -20.27 -1.72
N THR A 208 13.15 -21.27 -1.27
CA THR A 208 13.04 -22.56 -1.98
C THR A 208 12.44 -22.39 -3.38
N ILE A 209 11.34 -21.63 -3.51
CA ILE A 209 10.70 -21.34 -4.80
C ILE A 209 11.66 -20.58 -5.74
N CYS A 210 12.48 -19.68 -5.18
CA CYS A 210 13.48 -18.93 -5.96
C CYS A 210 14.73 -19.75 -6.35
N GLY A 211 14.84 -20.99 -5.91
CA GLY A 211 15.94 -21.89 -6.25
C GLY A 211 17.06 -21.97 -5.21
N TYR A 212 16.89 -21.33 -4.06
CA TYR A 212 17.85 -21.30 -2.93
C TYR A 212 17.53 -22.32 -1.84
N GLY A 213 16.84 -23.42 -2.15
CA GLY A 213 16.36 -24.39 -1.15
C GLY A 213 17.44 -24.94 -0.22
N LYS A 214 18.67 -25.11 -0.71
CA LYS A 214 19.80 -25.63 0.11
C LYS A 214 20.27 -24.64 1.20
N THR A 215 20.02 -23.33 1.02
CA THR A 215 20.44 -22.26 1.94
C THR A 215 19.26 -21.52 2.56
N ALA A 216 18.03 -22.01 2.33
CA ALA A 216 16.82 -21.33 2.76
C ALA A 216 16.72 -21.17 4.29
N ASP A 217 17.10 -22.17 5.06
CA ASP A 217 17.08 -22.11 6.53
C ASP A 217 18.14 -21.13 7.08
N GLN A 218 19.33 -21.12 6.46
CA GLN A 218 20.35 -20.14 6.82
C GLN A 218 19.89 -18.72 6.46
N ALA A 219 19.33 -18.51 5.29
CA ALA A 219 18.78 -17.22 4.87
C ALA A 219 17.66 -16.75 5.83
N MET A 220 16.77 -17.63 6.24
CA MET A 220 15.74 -17.33 7.24
C MET A 220 16.38 -16.88 8.56
N THR A 221 17.40 -17.59 9.03
CA THR A 221 18.11 -17.24 10.28
C THR A 221 18.75 -15.86 10.17
N ASP A 222 19.43 -15.58 9.06
CA ASP A 222 20.11 -14.30 8.83
C ASP A 222 19.11 -13.13 8.68
N ILE A 223 18.01 -13.32 7.97
CA ILE A 223 16.94 -12.32 7.84
C ILE A 223 16.35 -12.02 9.22
N MET A 224 15.98 -13.05 9.99
CA MET A 224 15.43 -12.85 11.33
C MET A 224 16.40 -12.12 12.26
N LYS A 225 17.71 -12.39 12.15
CA LYS A 225 18.74 -11.68 12.91
C LYS A 225 18.79 -10.19 12.55
N VAL A 226 18.79 -9.87 11.27
CA VAL A 226 18.84 -8.47 10.78
C VAL A 226 17.56 -7.73 11.18
N GLU A 227 16.40 -8.30 10.88
CA GLU A 227 15.12 -7.65 11.19
C GLU A 227 14.86 -7.50 12.69
N THR A 228 15.32 -8.46 13.52
CA THR A 228 15.27 -8.32 14.98
C THR A 228 16.16 -7.19 15.47
N ALA A 229 17.36 -7.02 14.91
CA ALA A 229 18.23 -5.90 15.24
C ALA A 229 17.61 -4.54 14.84
N LEU A 230 16.97 -4.47 13.68
CA LEU A 230 16.20 -3.31 13.27
C LEU A 230 15.02 -3.03 14.21
N ALA A 231 14.31 -4.06 14.63
CA ALA A 231 13.20 -3.95 15.59
C ALA A 231 13.66 -3.41 16.95
N GLN A 232 14.80 -3.87 17.45
CA GLN A 232 15.40 -3.37 18.70
C GLN A 232 15.76 -1.88 18.63
N ALA A 233 16.22 -1.42 17.46
CA ALA A 233 16.57 -0.02 17.22
C ALA A 233 15.35 0.87 16.89
N SER A 234 14.20 0.28 16.58
CA SER A 234 13.02 1.00 16.13
C SER A 234 12.17 1.52 17.28
N LYS A 235 11.48 2.64 17.06
CA LYS A 235 10.43 3.15 17.94
C LYS A 235 9.13 2.37 17.74
N SER A 236 8.33 2.28 18.80
CA SER A 236 6.97 1.73 18.74
C SER A 236 6.01 2.67 17.99
N ARG A 237 4.84 2.16 17.61
CA ARG A 237 3.80 2.98 16.98
C ARG A 237 3.35 4.15 17.85
N THR A 238 3.36 4.00 19.17
CA THR A 238 3.00 5.07 20.11
C THR A 238 4.06 6.15 20.14
N GLU A 239 5.34 5.79 20.23
CA GLU A 239 6.47 6.72 20.20
C GLU A 239 6.56 7.49 18.88
N LEU A 240 6.19 6.85 17.76
CA LEU A 240 6.17 7.50 16.44
C LEU A 240 5.06 8.57 16.29
N ARG A 241 4.07 8.62 17.18
CA ARG A 241 3.03 9.66 17.16
C ARG A 241 3.48 10.98 17.78
N ASP A 242 4.56 10.97 18.52
CA ASP A 242 5.14 12.19 19.10
C ASP A 242 5.93 12.94 18.02
N VAL A 243 5.28 13.89 17.36
CA VAL A 243 5.84 14.68 16.26
C VAL A 243 7.08 15.45 16.71
N GLU A 244 7.03 16.09 17.88
CA GLU A 244 8.14 16.89 18.40
C GLU A 244 9.38 16.02 18.69
N ALA A 245 9.20 14.88 19.33
CA ALA A 245 10.28 13.94 19.63
C ALA A 245 10.87 13.27 18.38
N ASN A 246 10.12 13.26 17.26
CA ASN A 246 10.52 12.65 16.00
C ASN A 246 11.02 13.68 14.97
N TYR A 247 10.90 14.98 15.26
CA TYR A 247 11.37 16.04 14.36
C TYR A 247 12.88 16.26 14.49
N ASN A 248 13.64 15.71 13.55
CA ASN A 248 15.11 15.76 13.53
C ASN A 248 15.61 16.35 12.20
N LYS A 249 15.14 17.55 11.85
CA LYS A 249 15.55 18.22 10.61
C LYS A 249 17.05 18.51 10.60
N MET A 250 17.70 18.14 9.52
CA MET A 250 19.11 18.43 9.28
C MET A 250 19.38 18.65 7.78
N THR A 251 20.55 19.22 7.47
CA THR A 251 20.98 19.33 6.08
C THR A 251 21.41 17.96 5.53
N MET A 252 21.36 17.78 4.20
CA MET A 252 21.83 16.54 3.57
C MET A 252 23.30 16.25 3.87
N ASP A 253 24.15 17.27 3.88
CA ASP A 253 25.59 17.09 4.18
C ASP A 253 25.82 16.60 5.62
N LEU A 254 25.03 17.11 6.57
CA LEU A 254 25.10 16.63 7.97
C LEU A 254 24.55 15.19 8.07
N PHE A 255 23.49 14.88 7.32
CA PHE A 255 22.93 13.53 7.28
C PHE A 255 23.96 12.52 6.72
N GLU A 256 24.59 12.81 5.59
CA GLU A 256 25.62 11.95 4.98
C GLU A 256 26.84 11.79 5.90
N LYS A 257 27.23 12.85 6.62
CA LYS A 257 28.31 12.78 7.61
C LYS A 257 27.96 11.85 8.79
N ASN A 258 26.73 11.92 9.28
CA ASN A 258 26.27 11.11 10.43
C ASN A 258 25.95 9.66 10.02
N TYR A 259 25.49 9.45 8.78
CA TYR A 259 25.02 8.16 8.27
C TYR A 259 25.66 7.80 6.91
N PRO A 260 26.99 7.70 6.82
CA PRO A 260 27.71 7.57 5.55
C PRO A 260 27.38 6.27 4.79
N HIS A 261 26.86 5.26 5.50
CA HIS A 261 26.54 3.97 4.90
C HIS A 261 25.12 3.90 4.29
N LEU A 262 24.27 4.90 4.48
CA LEU A 262 22.92 4.90 3.93
C LEU A 262 22.88 5.34 2.46
N GLY A 263 23.75 6.27 2.04
CA GLY A 263 23.87 6.73 0.66
C GLY A 263 22.61 7.39 0.13
N VAL A 264 21.90 8.14 0.97
CA VAL A 264 20.59 8.75 0.62
C VAL A 264 20.72 9.78 -0.49
N LYS A 265 21.79 10.59 -0.50
CA LYS A 265 22.04 11.55 -1.57
C LYS A 265 22.17 10.88 -2.93
N GLN A 266 22.85 9.73 -2.99
CA GLN A 266 23.00 8.96 -4.23
C GLN A 266 21.69 8.34 -4.67
N LEU A 267 20.86 7.83 -3.73
CA LEU A 267 19.51 7.35 -4.04
C LEU A 267 18.64 8.45 -4.63
N MET A 268 18.63 9.64 -4.03
CA MET A 268 17.88 10.78 -4.54
C MET A 268 18.31 11.18 -5.95
N LEU A 269 19.61 11.25 -6.21
CA LEU A 269 20.13 11.55 -7.55
C LEU A 269 19.74 10.48 -8.57
N ALA A 270 19.74 9.19 -8.18
CA ALA A 270 19.31 8.09 -9.04
C ALA A 270 17.81 8.16 -9.38
N GLU A 271 16.99 8.69 -8.47
CA GLU A 271 15.57 8.96 -8.70
C GLU A 271 15.31 10.30 -9.44
N GLY A 272 16.34 11.00 -9.86
CA GLY A 272 16.24 12.25 -10.63
C GLY A 272 15.99 13.50 -9.79
N VAL A 273 16.13 13.42 -8.48
CA VAL A 273 16.06 14.59 -7.58
C VAL A 273 17.39 15.35 -7.67
N LYS A 274 17.30 16.66 -7.94
CA LYS A 274 18.45 17.56 -8.11
C LYS A 274 18.72 18.37 -6.87
#